data_b64e28605bf0cfe65dadceaab8ddd514
#
_entry.id   b64e28605bf0cfe65dadceaab8ddd514
#
_cell.length_a   1.000
_cell.length_b   1.000
_cell.length_c   1.000
_cell.angle_alpha   90.00
_cell.angle_beta   90.00
_cell.angle_gamma   90.00
#
_symmetry.space_group_name_H-M   'P 1'
#
loop_
_entity.id
_entity.type
_entity.pdbx_description
1 polymer ?
#
loop_
_entity_poly.entity_id
_entity_poly.type
_entity_poly.pdbx_seq_one_letter_code
_entity_poly.pdbx_strand_id
1 'polypeptide(L)'
;MLDLFKPELPDSIYLDDGSSFIIQTSFRYWILFYRFCRMHAKLTDFLIMFPYEKPGPEQLQEAFEKLMLFANPPKEVPHSSNQESTELILDYDIDADYIYAAFLEKYRINLLDPSLKLHWYEFSVLLSCLHDCKLTDIIGYRCYQPNNNLSYEKQMKQLKEAWKIESEEKRIDKELEYFNSLFE
;
A
#
# COMPACT_ATOMS: atom_id res chain seq x y z
N MET A 1 -0.52 12.43 -9.66
CA MET A 1 -1.93 12.82 -9.55
C MET A 1 -2.60 12.67 -10.91
N LEU A 2 -3.84 12.16 -10.98
CA LEU A 2 -4.57 12.11 -12.26
C LEU A 2 -4.91 13.53 -12.72
N ASP A 3 -4.64 13.82 -14.00
CA ASP A 3 -5.04 15.06 -14.65
C ASP A 3 -5.94 14.69 -15.84
N LEU A 4 -7.22 15.02 -15.76
CA LEU A 4 -8.20 14.65 -16.79
C LEU A 4 -7.97 15.36 -18.13
N PHE A 5 -7.13 16.40 -18.17
CA PHE A 5 -6.71 17.06 -19.41
C PHE A 5 -5.48 16.41 -20.06
N LYS A 6 -4.76 15.57 -19.31
CA LYS A 6 -3.58 14.84 -19.77
C LYS A 6 -3.86 13.35 -19.71
N PRO A 7 -4.19 12.70 -20.82
CA PRO A 7 -4.55 11.28 -20.84
C PRO A 7 -3.37 10.36 -20.55
N GLU A 8 -2.14 10.86 -20.65
CA GLU A 8 -0.92 10.11 -20.39
C GLU A 8 -0.56 10.21 -18.90
N LEU A 9 -0.45 9.05 -18.26
CA LEU A 9 0.02 8.96 -16.88
C LEU A 9 1.56 8.94 -16.86
N PRO A 10 2.18 9.49 -15.80
CA PRO A 10 3.63 9.50 -15.70
C PRO A 10 4.18 8.07 -15.63
N ASP A 11 5.25 7.82 -16.35
CA ASP A 11 5.94 6.53 -16.45
C ASP A 11 7.44 6.63 -16.11
N SER A 12 7.89 7.80 -15.67
CA SER A 12 9.30 8.10 -15.50
C SER A 12 9.55 8.92 -14.23
N ILE A 13 10.75 8.80 -13.69
CA ILE A 13 11.29 9.67 -12.64
C ILE A 13 12.46 10.47 -13.19
N TYR A 14 12.70 11.65 -12.62
CA TYR A 14 13.77 12.58 -13.00
C TYR A 14 14.64 12.84 -11.80
N LEU A 15 15.96 12.69 -11.97
CA LEU A 15 16.95 12.99 -10.95
C LEU A 15 17.46 14.44 -11.10
N ASP A 16 18.08 14.93 -10.04
CA ASP A 16 18.55 16.32 -9.97
C ASP A 16 19.75 16.57 -10.91
N ASP A 17 20.48 15.51 -11.32
CA ASP A 17 21.54 15.54 -12.32
C ASP A 17 21.02 15.66 -13.78
N GLY A 18 19.70 15.67 -13.96
CA GLY A 18 19.01 15.74 -15.26
C GLY A 18 18.81 14.37 -15.93
N SER A 19 19.25 13.28 -15.34
CA SER A 19 18.94 11.94 -15.84
C SER A 19 17.48 11.58 -15.62
N SER A 20 16.93 10.73 -16.48
CA SER A 20 15.56 10.24 -16.37
C SER A 20 15.49 8.74 -16.56
N PHE A 21 14.64 8.08 -15.80
CA PHE A 21 14.48 6.63 -15.83
C PHE A 21 13.02 6.27 -16.00
N ILE A 22 12.72 5.41 -17.00
CA ILE A 22 11.41 4.79 -17.13
C ILE A 22 11.24 3.79 -15.99
N ILE A 23 10.04 3.77 -15.39
CA ILE A 23 9.74 2.92 -14.25
C ILE A 23 8.57 1.98 -14.54
N GLN A 24 8.46 0.93 -13.74
CA GLN A 24 7.29 0.07 -13.74
C GLN A 24 6.08 0.84 -13.21
N THR A 25 5.01 0.92 -14.01
CA THR A 25 3.80 1.67 -13.67
C THR A 25 2.65 0.77 -13.22
N SER A 26 2.73 -0.55 -13.44
CA SER A 26 1.70 -1.49 -13.03
C SER A 26 1.58 -1.56 -11.51
N PHE A 27 0.35 -1.52 -10.99
CA PHE A 27 0.06 -1.61 -9.55
C PHE A 27 0.74 -2.79 -8.85
N ARG A 28 0.97 -3.92 -9.56
CA ARG A 28 1.62 -5.11 -8.98
C ARG A 28 3.04 -4.84 -8.53
N TYR A 29 3.81 -4.07 -9.33
CA TYR A 29 5.18 -3.69 -8.96
C TYR A 29 5.19 -2.70 -7.78
N TRP A 30 4.16 -1.85 -7.66
CA TRP A 30 4.05 -0.92 -6.55
C TRP A 30 3.61 -1.60 -5.25
N ILE A 31 2.78 -2.62 -5.31
CA ILE A 31 2.52 -3.50 -4.15
C ILE A 31 3.82 -4.19 -3.71
N LEU A 32 4.62 -4.71 -4.65
CA LEU A 32 5.94 -5.28 -4.35
C LEU A 32 6.90 -4.24 -3.78
N PHE A 33 6.89 -3.01 -4.29
CA PHE A 33 7.66 -1.89 -3.74
C PHE A 33 7.32 -1.63 -2.27
N TYR A 34 6.05 -1.56 -1.90
CA TYR A 34 5.62 -1.38 -0.51
C TYR A 34 6.02 -2.58 0.37
N ARG A 35 5.95 -3.79 -0.17
CA ARG A 35 6.46 -4.98 0.54
C ARG A 35 7.96 -4.86 0.83
N PHE A 36 8.77 -4.44 -0.13
CA PHE A 36 10.20 -4.20 0.08
C PHE A 36 10.47 -3.12 1.12
N CYS A 37 9.72 -2.01 1.11
CA CYS A 37 9.81 -0.97 2.13
C CYS A 37 9.55 -1.53 3.53
N ARG A 38 8.49 -2.36 3.68
CA ARG A 38 8.13 -2.97 4.96
C ARG A 38 9.18 -3.97 5.46
N MET A 39 9.76 -4.76 4.57
CA MET A 39 10.79 -5.77 4.90
C MET A 39 12.19 -5.18 5.05
N HIS A 40 12.34 -3.85 5.01
CA HIS A 40 13.64 -3.18 5.04
C HIS A 40 14.63 -3.76 4.01
N ALA A 41 14.15 -4.03 2.81
CA ALA A 41 14.95 -4.57 1.71
C ALA A 41 16.11 -3.62 1.34
N LYS A 42 17.13 -4.16 0.67
CA LYS A 42 18.28 -3.36 0.22
C LYS A 42 17.85 -2.44 -0.93
N LEU A 43 18.52 -1.29 -1.08
CA LEU A 43 18.29 -0.37 -2.20
C LEU A 43 18.39 -1.05 -3.56
N THR A 44 19.27 -2.05 -3.70
CA THR A 44 19.42 -2.85 -4.93
C THR A 44 18.19 -3.66 -5.31
N ASP A 45 17.34 -4.02 -4.34
CA ASP A 45 16.13 -4.79 -4.61
C ASP A 45 15.08 -3.95 -5.34
N PHE A 46 15.11 -2.63 -5.15
CA PHE A 46 14.25 -1.68 -5.85
C PHE A 46 14.62 -1.50 -7.33
N LEU A 47 15.75 -2.02 -7.79
CA LEU A 47 16.12 -1.99 -9.21
C LEU A 47 15.14 -2.73 -10.13
N ILE A 48 14.27 -3.57 -9.59
CA ILE A 48 13.17 -4.20 -10.32
C ILE A 48 12.14 -3.17 -10.84
N MET A 49 12.10 -1.98 -10.20
CA MET A 49 11.24 -0.88 -10.65
C MET A 49 11.68 -0.25 -11.97
N PHE A 50 12.88 -0.53 -12.43
CA PHE A 50 13.49 0.01 -13.66
C PHE A 50 13.56 -1.08 -14.73
N PRO A 51 12.60 -1.13 -15.69
CA PRO A 51 12.51 -2.21 -16.67
C PRO A 51 13.61 -2.17 -17.74
N TYR A 52 14.21 -1.02 -17.94
CA TYR A 52 15.23 -0.78 -18.97
C TYR A 52 16.55 -0.35 -18.36
N GLU A 53 16.87 0.91 -18.42
CA GLU A 53 18.08 1.50 -17.84
C GLU A 53 17.91 1.65 -16.32
N LYS A 54 18.97 1.31 -15.59
CA LYS A 54 18.98 1.33 -14.11
C LYS A 54 19.88 2.44 -13.61
N PRO A 55 19.50 3.12 -12.51
CA PRO A 55 20.37 4.09 -11.85
C PRO A 55 21.66 3.45 -11.41
N GLY A 56 22.76 4.19 -11.54
CA GLY A 56 24.08 3.80 -11.02
C GLY A 56 24.13 3.81 -9.49
N PRO A 57 25.16 3.21 -8.88
CA PRO A 57 25.26 3.11 -7.42
C PRO A 57 25.15 4.46 -6.70
N GLU A 58 25.67 5.53 -7.28
CA GLU A 58 25.64 6.91 -6.74
C GLU A 58 24.24 7.55 -6.85
N GLN A 59 23.42 7.09 -7.78
CA GLN A 59 22.05 7.60 -8.03
C GLN A 59 20.97 6.80 -7.26
N LEU A 60 21.31 5.63 -6.69
CA LEU A 60 20.33 4.73 -6.09
C LEU A 60 19.52 5.37 -4.97
N GLN A 61 20.17 6.15 -4.11
CA GLN A 61 19.50 6.80 -2.99
C GLN A 61 18.46 7.81 -3.51
N GLU A 62 18.89 8.69 -4.41
CA GLU A 62 17.98 9.70 -5.00
C GLU A 62 16.87 9.05 -5.81
N ALA A 63 17.19 8.02 -6.62
CA ALA A 63 16.20 7.28 -7.38
C ALA A 63 15.14 6.65 -6.45
N PHE A 64 15.53 6.09 -5.31
CA PHE A 64 14.61 5.58 -4.30
C PHE A 64 13.71 6.69 -3.72
N GLU A 65 14.25 7.85 -3.40
CA GLU A 65 13.47 9.00 -2.92
C GLU A 65 12.45 9.47 -3.96
N LYS A 66 12.84 9.53 -5.24
CA LYS A 66 11.91 9.85 -6.34
C LYS A 66 10.83 8.77 -6.51
N LEU A 67 11.17 7.47 -6.34
CA LEU A 67 10.17 6.40 -6.33
C LEU A 67 9.19 6.57 -5.16
N MET A 68 9.65 6.92 -3.96
CA MET A 68 8.76 7.21 -2.82
C MET A 68 7.81 8.36 -3.09
N LEU A 69 8.28 9.44 -3.74
CA LEU A 69 7.44 10.56 -4.17
C LEU A 69 6.42 10.14 -5.24
N PHE A 70 6.83 9.28 -6.16
CA PHE A 70 5.92 8.74 -7.18
C PHE A 70 4.86 7.82 -6.54
N ALA A 71 5.25 6.98 -5.58
CA ALA A 71 4.34 6.11 -4.85
C ALA A 71 3.23 6.90 -4.13
N ASN A 72 3.61 8.00 -3.52
CA ASN A 72 2.74 8.85 -2.70
C ASN A 72 2.78 10.31 -3.22
N PRO A 73 2.18 10.58 -4.39
CA PRO A 73 2.17 11.94 -4.90
C PRO A 73 1.47 12.87 -3.89
N PRO A 74 2.06 14.04 -3.59
CA PRO A 74 1.48 14.97 -2.65
C PRO A 74 0.06 15.33 -3.09
N LYS A 75 -0.92 15.05 -2.24
CA LYS A 75 -2.32 15.44 -2.43
C LYS A 75 -2.64 16.51 -1.40
N GLU A 76 -3.16 17.63 -1.85
CA GLU A 76 -3.86 18.56 -0.97
C GLU A 76 -5.24 17.97 -0.62
N VAL A 77 -5.25 16.99 0.28
CA VAL A 77 -6.49 16.48 0.86
C VAL A 77 -6.74 17.24 2.15
N PRO A 78 -7.96 17.71 2.42
CA PRO A 78 -8.27 18.30 3.73
C PRO A 78 -7.96 17.27 4.82
N HIS A 79 -6.90 17.49 5.58
CA HIS A 79 -6.59 16.65 6.73
C HIS A 79 -7.37 17.16 7.93
N SER A 80 -8.19 16.29 8.54
CA SER A 80 -8.60 16.52 9.91
C SER A 80 -7.35 16.43 10.79
N SER A 81 -7.05 17.47 11.55
CA SER A 81 -5.84 17.70 12.34
C SER A 81 -5.68 16.78 13.55
N ASN A 82 -6.12 15.55 13.52
CA ASN A 82 -6.08 14.64 14.66
C ASN A 82 -5.09 13.51 14.42
N GLN A 83 -3.94 13.66 15.07
CA GLN A 83 -2.97 12.65 15.47
C GLN A 83 -2.50 11.67 14.38
N GLU A 84 -1.24 11.77 14.04
CA GLU A 84 -0.46 10.74 13.40
C GLU A 84 -0.52 9.45 14.23
N SER A 85 -1.48 8.58 13.94
CA SER A 85 -1.41 7.22 14.46
C SER A 85 -0.34 6.49 13.65
N THR A 86 0.66 5.97 14.32
CA THR A 86 1.69 5.11 13.73
C THR A 86 1.15 3.72 13.37
N GLU A 87 -0.14 3.44 13.63
CA GLU A 87 -0.77 2.17 13.35
C GLU A 87 -1.02 2.01 11.85
N LEU A 88 -0.57 0.90 11.28
CA LEU A 88 -0.82 0.53 9.90
C LEU A 88 -2.31 0.21 9.73
N ILE A 89 -3.00 0.93 8.85
CA ILE A 89 -4.44 0.79 8.63
C ILE A 89 -4.79 -0.07 7.41
N LEU A 90 -3.84 -0.27 6.50
CA LEU A 90 -3.97 -1.09 5.30
C LEU A 90 -2.64 -1.78 5.01
N ASP A 91 -2.70 -3.07 4.68
CA ASP A 91 -1.55 -3.86 4.25
C ASP A 91 -1.93 -4.66 3.00
N TYR A 92 -1.16 -4.50 1.92
CA TYR A 92 -1.47 -5.13 0.63
C TYR A 92 -1.38 -6.65 0.63
N ASP A 93 -0.67 -7.26 1.58
CA ASP A 93 -0.56 -8.72 1.70
C ASP A 93 -1.68 -9.27 2.59
N ILE A 94 -1.88 -8.67 3.78
CA ILE A 94 -2.88 -9.11 4.76
C ILE A 94 -4.30 -8.86 4.25
N ASP A 95 -4.51 -7.72 3.58
CA ASP A 95 -5.82 -7.31 3.09
C ASP A 95 -6.08 -7.70 1.62
N ALA A 96 -5.19 -8.49 1.00
CA ALA A 96 -5.24 -8.84 -0.42
C ALA A 96 -6.61 -9.36 -0.87
N ASP A 97 -7.19 -10.27 -0.11
CA ASP A 97 -8.49 -10.88 -0.42
C ASP A 97 -9.63 -9.85 -0.39
N TYR A 98 -9.60 -8.93 0.57
CA TYR A 98 -10.62 -7.87 0.70
C TYR A 98 -10.45 -6.79 -0.38
N ILE A 99 -9.22 -6.46 -0.76
CA ILE A 99 -8.91 -5.57 -1.89
C ILE A 99 -9.42 -6.19 -3.19
N TYR A 100 -9.09 -7.46 -3.43
CA TYR A 100 -9.54 -8.20 -4.61
C TYR A 100 -11.08 -8.24 -4.70
N ALA A 101 -11.74 -8.64 -3.61
CA ALA A 101 -13.20 -8.74 -3.57
C ALA A 101 -13.87 -7.38 -3.82
N ALA A 102 -13.35 -6.31 -3.20
CA ALA A 102 -13.88 -4.96 -3.37
C ALA A 102 -13.74 -4.46 -4.82
N PHE A 103 -12.58 -4.67 -5.46
CA PHE A 103 -12.38 -4.29 -6.87
C PHE A 103 -13.30 -5.09 -7.81
N LEU A 104 -13.45 -6.39 -7.57
CA LEU A 104 -14.34 -7.21 -8.37
C LEU A 104 -15.82 -6.81 -8.20
N GLU A 105 -16.24 -6.54 -6.95
CA GLU A 105 -17.62 -6.15 -6.65
C GLU A 105 -17.96 -4.75 -7.20
N LYS A 106 -17.15 -3.73 -6.86
CA LYS A 106 -17.47 -2.33 -7.13
C LYS A 106 -17.13 -1.90 -8.55
N TYR A 107 -16.03 -2.41 -9.11
CA TYR A 107 -15.50 -1.94 -10.39
C TYR A 107 -15.56 -3.00 -11.50
N ARG A 108 -15.90 -4.26 -11.18
CA ARG A 108 -15.82 -5.39 -12.10
C ARG A 108 -14.39 -5.63 -12.64
N ILE A 109 -13.39 -5.21 -11.88
CA ILE A 109 -11.97 -5.38 -12.22
C ILE A 109 -11.45 -6.64 -11.53
N ASN A 110 -11.02 -7.61 -12.32
CA ASN A 110 -10.33 -8.80 -11.81
C ASN A 110 -8.83 -8.48 -11.65
N LEU A 111 -8.38 -8.17 -10.44
CA LEU A 111 -6.98 -7.87 -10.16
C LEU A 111 -6.03 -9.07 -10.41
N LEU A 112 -6.56 -10.30 -10.51
CA LEU A 112 -5.77 -11.50 -10.82
C LEU A 112 -5.63 -11.76 -12.31
N ASP A 113 -6.34 -11.01 -13.18
CA ASP A 113 -6.19 -11.13 -14.62
C ASP A 113 -4.78 -10.73 -15.06
N PRO A 114 -3.97 -11.65 -15.62
CA PRO A 114 -2.60 -11.34 -16.03
C PRO A 114 -2.52 -10.32 -17.18
N SER A 115 -3.59 -10.15 -17.94
CA SER A 115 -3.68 -9.18 -19.03
C SER A 115 -4.05 -7.76 -18.57
N LEU A 116 -4.47 -7.61 -17.30
CA LEU A 116 -4.89 -6.33 -16.74
C LEU A 116 -3.71 -5.34 -16.71
N LYS A 117 -3.88 -4.24 -17.45
CA LYS A 117 -2.97 -3.09 -17.46
C LYS A 117 -3.60 -1.98 -16.63
N LEU A 118 -3.36 -2.01 -15.34
CA LEU A 118 -3.83 -0.99 -14.40
C LEU A 118 -2.62 -0.24 -13.85
N HIS A 119 -2.57 1.05 -14.14
CA HIS A 119 -1.52 1.93 -13.65
C HIS A 119 -1.64 2.13 -12.14
N TRP A 120 -0.51 2.35 -11.47
CA TRP A 120 -0.49 2.58 -10.02
C TRP A 120 -1.43 3.71 -9.56
N TYR A 121 -1.43 4.83 -10.28
CA TYR A 121 -2.30 5.97 -9.94
C TYR A 121 -3.78 5.66 -10.11
N GLU A 122 -4.16 4.90 -11.12
CA GLU A 122 -5.55 4.45 -11.29
C GLU A 122 -5.95 3.51 -10.15
N PHE A 123 -5.09 2.51 -9.87
CA PHE A 123 -5.31 1.59 -8.75
C PHE A 123 -5.47 2.36 -7.42
N SER A 124 -4.58 3.31 -7.13
CA SER A 124 -4.60 4.09 -5.89
C SER A 124 -5.86 4.94 -5.76
N VAL A 125 -6.32 5.56 -6.85
CA VAL A 125 -7.58 6.34 -6.86
C VAL A 125 -8.78 5.43 -6.66
N LEU A 126 -8.85 4.31 -7.38
CA LEU A 126 -9.96 3.35 -7.23
C LEU A 126 -10.00 2.79 -5.80
N LEU A 127 -8.83 2.43 -5.24
CA LEU A 127 -8.73 1.96 -3.86
C LEU A 127 -9.23 3.02 -2.85
N SER A 128 -8.84 4.28 -3.03
CA SER A 128 -9.23 5.39 -2.15
C SER A 128 -10.72 5.77 -2.27
N CYS A 129 -11.38 5.43 -3.38
CA CYS A 129 -12.80 5.70 -3.63
C CYS A 129 -13.71 4.54 -3.23
N LEU A 130 -13.17 3.44 -2.70
CA LEU A 130 -13.99 2.33 -2.22
C LEU A 130 -14.87 2.78 -1.05
N HIS A 131 -16.11 2.31 -1.05
CA HIS A 131 -17.10 2.55 0.01
C HIS A 131 -18.07 1.37 0.08
N ASP A 132 -18.77 1.23 1.22
CA ASP A 132 -19.79 0.20 1.44
C ASP A 132 -19.32 -1.21 1.02
N CYS A 133 -18.14 -1.60 1.49
CA CYS A 133 -17.59 -2.93 1.27
C CYS A 133 -16.81 -3.41 2.51
N LYS A 134 -16.51 -4.71 2.57
CA LYS A 134 -15.84 -5.30 3.73
C LYS A 134 -14.49 -4.66 4.03
N LEU A 135 -13.72 -4.27 3.01
CA LEU A 135 -12.43 -3.60 3.21
C LEU A 135 -12.60 -2.27 3.95
N THR A 136 -13.59 -1.46 3.57
CA THR A 136 -13.85 -0.16 4.23
C THR A 136 -14.34 -0.31 5.65
N ASP A 137 -15.09 -1.38 5.96
CA ASP A 137 -15.47 -1.72 7.34
C ASP A 137 -14.24 -2.04 8.19
N ILE A 138 -13.34 -2.89 7.67
CA ILE A 138 -12.09 -3.27 8.36
C ILE A 138 -11.21 -2.04 8.62
N ILE A 139 -11.03 -1.18 7.62
CA ILE A 139 -10.30 0.10 7.77
C ILE A 139 -10.97 0.95 8.85
N GLY A 140 -12.30 1.05 8.84
CA GLY A 140 -13.08 1.76 9.86
C GLY A 140 -12.85 1.23 11.27
N TYR A 141 -12.78 -0.11 11.46
CA TYR A 141 -12.46 -0.70 12.76
C TYR A 141 -11.05 -0.34 13.24
N ARG A 142 -10.05 -0.40 12.35
CA ARG A 142 -8.65 -0.04 12.66
C ARG A 142 -8.50 1.44 13.01
N CYS A 143 -9.24 2.31 12.32
CA CYS A 143 -9.22 3.74 12.56
C CYS A 143 -10.07 4.20 13.75
N TYR A 144 -10.84 3.30 14.38
CA TYR A 144 -11.74 3.69 15.46
C TYR A 144 -11.02 4.40 16.61
N GLN A 145 -11.58 5.53 17.05
CA GLN A 145 -11.16 6.29 18.21
C GLN A 145 -12.31 6.33 19.24
N PRO A 146 -12.07 6.05 20.53
CA PRO A 146 -13.11 6.11 21.56
C PRO A 146 -13.75 7.50 21.69
N ASN A 147 -15.09 7.55 21.83
CA ASN A 147 -15.85 8.81 21.93
C ASN A 147 -16.84 8.88 23.10
N ASN A 148 -16.60 8.15 24.16
CA ASN A 148 -17.43 8.15 25.41
C ASN A 148 -18.86 7.57 25.27
N ASN A 149 -19.17 6.81 24.22
CA ASN A 149 -20.44 6.06 24.12
C ASN A 149 -20.25 4.61 24.55
N LEU A 150 -20.49 4.34 25.84
CA LEU A 150 -20.07 3.10 26.53
C LEU A 150 -20.56 1.78 25.92
N SER A 151 -21.77 1.71 25.38
CA SER A 151 -22.29 0.43 24.85
C SER A 151 -21.69 0.05 23.49
N TYR A 152 -21.53 1.02 22.64
CA TYR A 152 -20.95 0.87 21.30
C TYR A 152 -19.42 0.76 21.35
N GLU A 153 -18.80 1.48 22.29
CA GLU A 153 -17.36 1.55 22.47
C GLU A 153 -16.72 0.17 22.73
N LYS A 154 -17.34 -0.65 23.59
CA LYS A 154 -16.83 -1.99 23.90
C LYS A 154 -16.74 -2.88 22.66
N GLN A 155 -17.79 -2.87 21.82
CA GLN A 155 -17.82 -3.63 20.60
C GLN A 155 -16.78 -3.13 19.60
N MET A 156 -16.65 -1.82 19.42
CA MET A 156 -15.69 -1.25 18.49
C MET A 156 -14.23 -1.47 18.91
N LYS A 157 -13.94 -1.43 20.22
CA LYS A 157 -12.61 -1.79 20.74
C LYS A 157 -12.28 -3.26 20.47
N GLN A 158 -13.25 -4.16 20.64
CA GLN A 158 -13.06 -5.58 20.30
C GLN A 158 -12.81 -5.78 18.80
N LEU A 159 -13.55 -5.08 17.93
CA LEU A 159 -13.35 -5.14 16.50
C LEU A 159 -12.00 -4.54 16.09
N LYS A 160 -11.60 -3.41 16.67
CA LYS A 160 -10.28 -2.83 16.44
C LYS A 160 -9.16 -3.81 16.77
N GLU A 161 -9.23 -4.46 17.94
CA GLU A 161 -8.21 -5.42 18.35
C GLU A 161 -8.23 -6.68 17.48
N ALA A 162 -9.41 -7.18 17.10
CA ALA A 162 -9.55 -8.36 16.24
C ALA A 162 -9.03 -8.16 14.82
N TRP A 163 -9.09 -6.92 14.30
CA TRP A 163 -8.66 -6.57 12.94
C TRP A 163 -7.33 -5.82 12.87
N LYS A 164 -6.67 -5.66 14.00
CA LYS A 164 -5.38 -4.99 14.08
C LYS A 164 -4.33 -5.71 13.23
N ILE A 165 -3.56 -4.95 12.47
CA ILE A 165 -2.40 -5.47 11.75
C ILE A 165 -1.26 -5.66 12.76
N GLU A 166 -0.83 -6.89 12.95
CA GLU A 166 0.30 -7.21 13.83
C GLU A 166 1.63 -6.78 13.15
N SER A 167 2.60 -6.38 13.98
CA SER A 167 3.94 -6.10 13.48
C SER A 167 4.58 -7.37 12.89
N GLU A 168 5.46 -7.19 11.91
CA GLU A 168 6.16 -8.29 11.24
C GLU A 168 6.89 -9.20 12.25
N GLU A 169 7.54 -8.61 13.25
CA GLU A 169 8.22 -9.34 14.33
C GLU A 169 7.28 -10.31 15.04
N LYS A 170 6.10 -9.85 15.45
CA LYS A 170 5.09 -10.70 16.14
C LYS A 170 4.53 -11.80 15.21
N ARG A 171 4.45 -11.54 13.92
CA ARG A 171 4.01 -12.56 12.95
C ARG A 171 5.05 -13.66 12.83
N ILE A 172 6.33 -13.30 12.69
CA ILE A 172 7.45 -14.25 12.63
C ILE A 172 7.52 -15.08 13.92
N ASP A 173 7.39 -14.46 15.07
CA ASP A 173 7.39 -15.18 16.36
C ASP A 173 6.26 -16.22 16.43
N LYS A 174 5.05 -15.86 16.03
CA LYS A 174 3.90 -16.79 15.99
C LYS A 174 4.10 -17.94 14.99
N GLU A 175 4.67 -17.65 13.82
CA GLU A 175 4.98 -18.67 12.83
C GLU A 175 6.05 -19.64 13.33
N LEU A 176 7.06 -19.14 14.04
CA LEU A 176 8.09 -19.95 14.68
C LEU A 176 7.51 -20.80 15.82
N GLU A 177 6.66 -20.24 16.67
CA GLU A 177 5.96 -20.98 17.74
C GLU A 177 5.10 -22.10 17.13
N TYR A 178 4.31 -21.78 16.10
CA TYR A 178 3.50 -22.77 15.39
C TYR A 178 4.37 -23.87 14.77
N PHE A 179 5.44 -23.50 14.08
CA PHE A 179 6.37 -24.46 13.49
C PHE A 179 6.97 -25.39 14.55
N ASN A 180 7.43 -24.85 15.66
CA ASN A 180 7.97 -25.64 16.78
C ASN A 180 6.93 -26.59 17.38
N SER A 181 5.68 -26.17 17.50
CA SER A 181 4.58 -27.01 18.03
C SER A 181 4.22 -28.21 17.13
N LEU A 182 4.65 -28.21 15.87
CA LEU A 182 4.45 -29.36 14.96
C LEU A 182 5.43 -30.51 15.21
N PHE A 183 6.48 -30.28 16.01
CA PHE A 183 7.53 -31.26 16.31
C PHE A 183 7.58 -31.68 17.77
N GLU A 184 6.65 -31.21 18.60
CA GLU A 184 6.34 -31.68 19.96
C GLU A 184 5.21 -32.71 19.94
#